data_198a746d9486c4306a47327edde23f9c
#
_entry.id   198a746d9486c4306a47327edde23f9c
#
_cell.length_a   1.000
_cell.length_b   1.000
_cell.length_c   1.000
_cell.angle_alpha   90.00
_cell.angle_beta   90.00
_cell.angle_gamma   90.00
#
_symmetry.space_group_name_H-M   'P 1'
#
loop_
_entity.id
_entity.type
_entity.pdbx_description
1 polymer ?
#
loop_
_entity_poly.entity_id
_entity_poly.type
_entity_poly.pdbx_seq_one_letter_code
_entity_poly.pdbx_strand_id
1 'polypeptide(L)'
;SRVMLGTGKYSTLEQMDEALAASGTEVVTVAVRRVKFGEQDGPDVLSRLQGKYTILPNTAGCTTAEEALRTARLAREILDTPLVKLEVIGCPKTLYPDSAATLLAAKELVDDGFVVLPYITDDPVACQRLVEIGCPAVMPLGAPIGSGLGIQNPANIRIIRELVDVPVIVDAGVGTASDVAIALEMGVDGVLLNTGVAAAQDPVKMATAVRHAAEAGRLSFLAGRMPRKLYATASSPLDGLISK
;
A
#
# COMPACT_ATOMS: atom_id res chain seq x y z
N SER A 1 -10.88 2.53 -6.48
CA SER A 1 -10.53 2.65 -5.06
C SER A 1 -9.08 3.11 -4.88
N ARG A 2 -8.80 3.78 -3.76
CA ARG A 2 -7.44 4.18 -3.37
C ARG A 2 -6.88 3.31 -2.24
N VAL A 3 -7.58 2.24 -1.93
CA VAL A 3 -7.18 1.26 -0.93
C VAL A 3 -6.88 -0.05 -1.63
N MET A 4 -5.72 -0.63 -1.32
CA MET A 4 -5.35 -1.99 -1.66
C MET A 4 -5.25 -2.80 -0.37
N LEU A 5 -5.76 -4.01 -0.35
CA LEU A 5 -5.70 -4.88 0.82
C LEU A 5 -4.94 -6.17 0.56
N GLY A 6 -4.23 -6.62 1.59
CA GLY A 6 -3.68 -7.97 1.63
C GLY A 6 -4.71 -8.99 2.09
N THR A 7 -4.47 -10.25 1.77
CA THR A 7 -5.36 -11.38 2.08
C THR A 7 -4.90 -12.24 3.26
N GLY A 8 -3.78 -11.88 3.89
CA GLY A 8 -3.21 -12.66 4.99
C GLY A 8 -3.76 -12.29 6.36
N LYS A 9 -3.61 -13.20 7.33
CA LYS A 9 -3.86 -13.00 8.78
C LYS A 9 -5.31 -12.82 9.21
N TYR A 10 -6.29 -12.90 8.34
CA TYR A 10 -7.69 -13.00 8.77
C TYR A 10 -7.92 -14.34 9.49
N SER A 11 -8.82 -14.36 10.45
CA SER A 11 -9.13 -15.55 11.24
C SER A 11 -9.90 -16.60 10.41
N THR A 12 -10.71 -16.16 9.46
CA THR A 12 -11.44 -17.00 8.51
C THR A 12 -11.45 -16.37 7.11
N LEU A 13 -11.73 -17.18 6.09
CA LEU A 13 -11.88 -16.70 4.73
C LEU A 13 -13.15 -15.85 4.56
N GLU A 14 -14.21 -16.16 5.30
CA GLU A 14 -15.45 -15.37 5.34
C GLU A 14 -15.18 -13.97 5.86
N GLN A 15 -14.45 -13.84 6.96
CA GLN A 15 -14.05 -12.53 7.51
C GLN A 15 -13.18 -11.75 6.54
N MET A 16 -12.29 -12.43 5.80
CA MET A 16 -11.50 -11.81 4.72
C MET A 16 -12.44 -11.24 3.64
N ASP A 17 -13.39 -12.05 3.14
CA ASP A 17 -14.32 -11.63 2.10
C ASP A 17 -15.16 -10.41 2.53
N GLU A 18 -15.67 -10.42 3.75
CA GLU A 18 -16.45 -9.33 4.31
C GLU A 18 -15.61 -8.05 4.45
N ALA A 19 -14.36 -8.16 4.93
CA ALA A 19 -13.47 -7.01 5.06
C ALA A 19 -13.05 -6.43 3.70
N LEU A 20 -12.74 -7.29 2.72
CA LEU A 20 -12.43 -6.86 1.36
C LEU A 20 -13.60 -6.10 0.74
N ALA A 21 -14.82 -6.63 0.86
CA ALA A 21 -16.03 -5.97 0.36
C ALA A 21 -16.28 -4.63 1.07
N ALA A 22 -16.17 -4.58 2.40
CA ALA A 22 -16.40 -3.38 3.20
C ALA A 22 -15.41 -2.25 2.89
N SER A 23 -14.15 -2.60 2.57
CA SER A 23 -13.11 -1.63 2.20
C SER A 23 -13.32 -0.99 0.84
N GLY A 24 -14.12 -1.58 -0.03
CA GLY A 24 -14.28 -1.17 -1.43
C GLY A 24 -12.99 -1.33 -2.24
N THR A 25 -12.07 -2.20 -1.81
CA THR A 25 -10.84 -2.46 -2.57
C THR A 25 -11.16 -3.10 -3.93
N GLU A 26 -10.37 -2.77 -4.93
CA GLU A 26 -10.44 -3.37 -6.26
C GLU A 26 -9.18 -4.21 -6.56
N VAL A 27 -8.11 -3.96 -5.79
CA VAL A 27 -6.83 -4.65 -5.92
C VAL A 27 -6.48 -5.35 -4.61
N VAL A 28 -6.22 -6.65 -4.68
CA VAL A 28 -5.84 -7.46 -3.51
C VAL A 28 -4.47 -8.09 -3.71
N THR A 29 -3.66 -8.11 -2.64
CA THR A 29 -2.35 -8.78 -2.73
C THR A 29 -2.42 -10.21 -2.20
N VAL A 30 -1.73 -11.10 -2.90
CA VAL A 30 -1.61 -12.52 -2.56
C VAL A 30 -0.14 -12.93 -2.50
N ALA A 31 0.26 -13.51 -1.38
CA ALA A 31 1.60 -14.06 -1.24
C ALA A 31 1.68 -15.43 -1.95
N VAL A 32 2.30 -15.48 -3.13
CA VAL A 32 2.35 -16.67 -3.97
C VAL A 32 2.97 -17.87 -3.26
N ARG A 33 4.02 -17.64 -2.45
CA ARG A 33 4.67 -18.68 -1.64
C ARG A 33 3.74 -19.37 -0.61
N ARG A 34 2.57 -18.79 -0.32
CA ARG A 34 1.58 -19.32 0.63
C ARG A 34 0.38 -19.96 -0.04
N VAL A 35 0.30 -19.87 -1.37
CA VAL A 35 -0.77 -20.52 -2.13
C VAL A 35 -0.45 -22.02 -2.17
N LYS A 36 -1.34 -22.84 -1.61
CA LYS A 36 -1.25 -24.29 -1.70
C LYS A 36 -1.82 -24.74 -3.04
N PHE A 37 -0.95 -25.28 -3.90
CA PHE A 37 -1.35 -25.82 -5.18
C PHE A 37 -1.62 -27.31 -5.03
N GLY A 38 -2.82 -27.76 -5.41
CA GLY A 38 -3.13 -29.19 -5.54
C GLY A 38 -3.67 -29.90 -4.31
N GLU A 39 -3.92 -29.25 -3.19
CA GLU A 39 -4.68 -29.85 -2.08
C GLU A 39 -6.19 -29.68 -2.34
N GLN A 40 -6.89 -30.80 -2.47
CA GLN A 40 -8.33 -30.86 -2.83
C GLN A 40 -9.29 -30.54 -1.68
N ASP A 41 -8.82 -30.24 -0.47
CA ASP A 41 -9.66 -30.08 0.71
C ASP A 41 -9.61 -28.65 1.27
N GLY A 42 -10.47 -27.80 0.72
CA GLY A 42 -10.80 -26.50 1.31
C GLY A 42 -10.95 -25.36 0.28
N PRO A 43 -11.72 -24.31 0.61
CA PRO A 43 -11.87 -23.16 -0.26
C PRO A 43 -10.53 -22.43 -0.39
N ASP A 44 -9.95 -22.47 -1.58
CA ASP A 44 -8.73 -21.76 -1.92
C ASP A 44 -8.99 -20.25 -1.94
N VAL A 45 -8.05 -19.47 -1.36
CA VAL A 45 -8.09 -18.01 -1.38
C VAL A 45 -8.24 -17.47 -2.80
N LEU A 46 -7.54 -18.05 -3.77
CA LEU A 46 -7.59 -17.59 -5.17
C LEU A 46 -8.97 -17.75 -5.78
N SER A 47 -9.67 -18.87 -5.54
CA SER A 47 -11.01 -19.10 -6.08
C SER A 47 -12.05 -18.09 -5.58
N ARG A 48 -11.85 -17.55 -4.36
CA ARG A 48 -12.70 -16.50 -3.79
C ARG A 48 -12.47 -15.12 -4.38
N LEU A 49 -11.26 -14.88 -4.90
CA LEU A 49 -10.82 -13.57 -5.41
C LEU A 49 -10.98 -13.43 -6.91
N GLN A 50 -10.80 -14.53 -7.67
CA GLN A 50 -10.88 -14.52 -9.13
C GLN A 50 -12.23 -13.99 -9.63
N GLY A 51 -12.18 -13.12 -10.65
CA GLY A 51 -13.35 -12.50 -11.23
C GLY A 51 -14.00 -11.38 -10.40
N LYS A 52 -13.56 -11.17 -9.15
CA LYS A 52 -14.05 -10.10 -8.26
C LYS A 52 -13.04 -8.97 -8.09
N TYR A 53 -11.75 -9.30 -8.03
CA TYR A 53 -10.67 -8.36 -7.74
C TYR A 53 -9.54 -8.52 -8.75
N THR A 54 -8.79 -7.44 -8.96
CA THR A 54 -7.47 -7.52 -9.59
C THR A 54 -6.50 -8.12 -8.59
N ILE A 55 -5.94 -9.28 -8.91
CA ILE A 55 -4.97 -9.94 -8.05
C ILE A 55 -3.58 -9.36 -8.35
N LEU A 56 -2.92 -8.87 -7.32
CA LEU A 56 -1.55 -8.39 -7.33
C LEU A 56 -0.68 -9.39 -6.55
N PRO A 57 -0.06 -10.38 -7.22
CA PRO A 57 0.83 -11.31 -6.55
C PRO A 57 2.05 -10.58 -5.97
N ASN A 58 2.53 -11.02 -4.81
CA ASN A 58 3.73 -10.46 -4.22
C ASN A 58 4.82 -11.51 -3.99
N THR A 59 6.06 -11.03 -3.93
CA THR A 59 7.24 -11.83 -3.63
C THR A 59 7.59 -11.85 -2.14
N ALA A 60 6.58 -11.72 -1.27
CA ALA A 60 6.75 -11.65 0.18
C ALA A 60 7.59 -12.81 0.73
N GLY A 61 8.54 -12.46 1.58
CA GLY A 61 9.47 -13.41 2.21
C GLY A 61 10.69 -13.77 1.35
N CYS A 62 10.86 -13.18 0.17
CA CYS A 62 12.11 -13.26 -0.58
C CYS A 62 13.17 -12.35 0.06
N THR A 63 14.39 -12.85 0.17
CA THR A 63 15.52 -12.14 0.79
C THR A 63 16.63 -11.81 -0.20
N THR A 64 16.51 -12.28 -1.43
CA THR A 64 17.44 -11.99 -2.53
C THR A 64 16.68 -11.63 -3.80
N ALA A 65 17.32 -10.88 -4.68
CA ALA A 65 16.77 -10.56 -6.00
C ALA A 65 16.40 -11.83 -6.78
N GLU A 66 17.27 -12.83 -6.77
CA GLU A 66 17.06 -14.11 -7.48
C GLU A 66 15.82 -14.87 -6.99
N GLU A 67 15.59 -14.90 -5.66
CA GLU A 67 14.38 -15.50 -5.10
C GLU A 67 13.12 -14.75 -5.55
N ALA A 68 13.17 -13.40 -5.55
CA ALA A 68 12.07 -12.56 -5.99
C ALA A 68 11.74 -12.77 -7.48
N LEU A 69 12.76 -12.83 -8.33
CA LEU A 69 12.61 -13.12 -9.76
C LEU A 69 11.94 -14.46 -10.02
N ARG A 70 12.43 -15.53 -9.38
CA ARG A 70 11.82 -16.86 -9.50
C ARG A 70 10.36 -16.87 -9.03
N THR A 71 10.09 -16.21 -7.91
CA THR A 71 8.74 -16.13 -7.34
C THR A 71 7.80 -15.35 -8.25
N ALA A 72 8.24 -14.23 -8.82
CA ALA A 72 7.46 -13.43 -9.75
C ALA A 72 7.13 -14.20 -11.03
N ARG A 73 8.13 -14.87 -11.63
CA ARG A 73 7.93 -15.70 -12.83
C ARG A 73 6.94 -16.83 -12.58
N LEU A 74 7.06 -17.52 -11.44
CA LEU A 74 6.09 -18.54 -11.02
C LEU A 74 4.69 -17.96 -10.86
N ALA A 75 4.56 -16.77 -10.24
CA ALA A 75 3.29 -16.09 -10.08
C ALA A 75 2.60 -15.77 -11.41
N ARG A 76 3.36 -15.31 -12.40
CA ARG A 76 2.86 -15.03 -13.76
C ARG A 76 2.29 -16.28 -14.42
N GLU A 77 3.01 -17.41 -14.36
CA GLU A 77 2.54 -18.67 -14.93
C GLU A 77 1.25 -19.18 -14.27
N ILE A 78 1.10 -18.99 -12.96
CA ILE A 78 -0.05 -19.51 -12.21
C ILE A 78 -1.28 -18.61 -12.34
N LEU A 79 -1.09 -17.30 -12.34
CA LEU A 79 -2.17 -16.32 -12.26
C LEU A 79 -2.47 -15.63 -13.59
N ASP A 80 -1.70 -15.95 -14.63
CA ASP A 80 -1.79 -15.32 -15.96
C ASP A 80 -1.86 -13.79 -15.87
N THR A 81 -0.92 -13.20 -15.11
CA THR A 81 -0.88 -11.74 -14.91
C THR A 81 0.56 -11.23 -14.98
N PRO A 82 0.81 -10.09 -15.67
CA PRO A 82 2.12 -9.45 -15.64
C PRO A 82 2.35 -8.62 -14.37
N LEU A 83 1.32 -8.43 -13.54
CA LEU A 83 1.41 -7.64 -12.32
C LEU A 83 2.29 -8.33 -11.28
N VAL A 84 3.12 -7.58 -10.58
CA VAL A 84 3.85 -8.06 -9.40
C VAL A 84 4.12 -6.95 -8.40
N LYS A 85 3.80 -7.18 -7.15
CA LYS A 85 4.33 -6.41 -6.03
C LYS A 85 5.68 -7.01 -5.63
N LEU A 86 6.74 -6.30 -5.97
CA LEU A 86 8.11 -6.74 -5.70
C LEU A 86 8.51 -6.43 -4.28
N GLU A 87 8.89 -7.45 -3.52
CA GLU A 87 9.46 -7.34 -2.18
C GLU A 87 10.78 -8.12 -2.14
N VAL A 88 11.88 -7.47 -1.72
CA VAL A 88 13.14 -8.11 -1.37
C VAL A 88 13.52 -7.65 0.03
N ILE A 89 13.41 -8.53 1.01
CA ILE A 89 13.57 -8.18 2.43
C ILE A 89 15.05 -8.24 2.82
N GLY A 90 15.61 -7.08 3.20
CA GLY A 90 17.01 -6.96 3.63
C GLY A 90 17.25 -7.37 5.08
N CYS A 91 16.24 -7.26 5.95
CA CYS A 91 16.37 -7.60 7.36
C CYS A 91 15.12 -8.33 7.87
N PRO A 92 15.22 -9.60 8.27
CA PRO A 92 14.07 -10.38 8.71
C PRO A 92 13.43 -9.89 10.02
N LYS A 93 14.16 -9.14 10.83
CA LYS A 93 13.63 -8.58 12.08
C LYS A 93 12.82 -7.31 11.86
N THR A 94 13.24 -6.45 10.95
CA THR A 94 12.61 -5.15 10.69
C THR A 94 11.69 -5.17 9.50
N LEU A 95 11.85 -6.14 8.60
CA LEU A 95 11.17 -6.26 7.31
C LEU A 95 11.38 -5.04 6.39
N TYR A 96 12.48 -4.30 6.61
CA TYR A 96 12.91 -3.28 5.67
C TYR A 96 13.38 -3.92 4.37
N PRO A 97 13.05 -3.33 3.22
CA PRO A 97 13.51 -3.83 1.93
C PRO A 97 15.02 -3.59 1.76
N ASP A 98 15.68 -4.50 1.04
CA ASP A 98 17.01 -4.26 0.48
C ASP A 98 16.85 -3.42 -0.79
N SER A 99 17.14 -2.12 -0.69
CA SER A 99 16.95 -1.20 -1.80
C SER A 99 17.82 -1.55 -3.02
N ALA A 100 19.04 -2.03 -2.81
CA ALA A 100 19.94 -2.41 -3.91
C ALA A 100 19.42 -3.66 -4.64
N ALA A 101 19.07 -4.69 -3.89
CA ALA A 101 18.51 -5.92 -4.45
C ALA A 101 17.13 -5.68 -5.11
N THR A 102 16.31 -4.76 -4.54
CA THR A 102 15.02 -4.37 -5.13
C THR A 102 15.21 -3.68 -6.48
N LEU A 103 16.18 -2.75 -6.61
CA LEU A 103 16.49 -2.07 -7.88
C LEU A 103 16.96 -3.08 -8.95
N LEU A 104 17.83 -4.03 -8.58
CA LEU A 104 18.29 -5.08 -9.48
C LEU A 104 17.13 -5.96 -9.98
N ALA A 105 16.32 -6.46 -9.04
CA ALA A 105 15.18 -7.31 -9.39
C ALA A 105 14.13 -6.56 -10.21
N ALA A 106 13.86 -5.28 -9.89
CA ALA A 106 12.93 -4.44 -10.63
C ALA A 106 13.34 -4.31 -12.08
N LYS A 107 14.65 -4.04 -12.35
CA LYS A 107 15.16 -3.91 -13.70
C LYS A 107 14.92 -5.19 -14.51
N GLU A 108 15.31 -6.33 -13.98
CA GLU A 108 15.14 -7.61 -14.69
C GLU A 108 13.65 -7.94 -14.93
N LEU A 109 12.77 -7.67 -13.95
CA LEU A 109 11.34 -7.92 -14.12
C LEU A 109 10.70 -6.99 -15.16
N VAL A 110 11.09 -5.72 -15.20
CA VAL A 110 10.63 -4.78 -16.24
C VAL A 110 11.10 -5.22 -17.61
N ASP A 111 12.39 -5.61 -17.75
CA ASP A 111 12.93 -6.15 -19.00
C ASP A 111 12.20 -7.45 -19.44
N ASP A 112 11.73 -8.26 -18.49
CA ASP A 112 10.90 -9.47 -18.71
C ASP A 112 9.42 -9.15 -19.01
N GLY A 113 9.03 -7.88 -19.07
CA GLY A 113 7.67 -7.42 -19.38
C GLY A 113 6.69 -7.45 -18.23
N PHE A 114 7.17 -7.46 -16.98
CA PHE A 114 6.30 -7.30 -15.81
C PHE A 114 5.88 -5.86 -15.58
N VAL A 115 4.70 -5.69 -15.00
CA VAL A 115 4.24 -4.43 -14.41
C VAL A 115 4.60 -4.45 -12.93
N VAL A 116 5.73 -3.83 -12.60
CA VAL A 116 6.37 -3.95 -11.28
C VAL A 116 5.93 -2.83 -10.35
N LEU A 117 5.35 -3.18 -9.19
CA LEU A 117 5.03 -2.28 -8.10
C LEU A 117 5.99 -2.59 -6.93
N PRO A 118 7.11 -1.86 -6.79
CA PRO A 118 8.16 -2.20 -5.85
C PRO A 118 7.90 -1.65 -4.44
N TYR A 119 7.90 -2.51 -3.42
CA TYR A 119 8.01 -2.13 -2.02
C TYR A 119 9.44 -1.67 -1.73
N ILE A 120 9.58 -0.44 -1.25
CA ILE A 120 10.88 0.22 -1.07
C ILE A 120 10.88 1.05 0.23
N THR A 121 12.05 1.46 0.69
CA THR A 121 12.17 2.47 1.73
C THR A 121 11.59 3.82 1.27
N ASP A 122 11.32 4.72 2.20
CA ASP A 122 10.89 6.10 1.94
C ASP A 122 12.07 6.99 1.47
N ASP A 123 12.98 6.43 0.69
CA ASP A 123 14.10 7.13 0.07
C ASP A 123 13.69 7.71 -1.29
N PRO A 124 13.66 9.07 -1.43
CA PRO A 124 13.28 9.71 -2.68
C PRO A 124 14.17 9.33 -3.88
N VAL A 125 15.47 9.13 -3.66
CA VAL A 125 16.41 8.76 -4.72
C VAL A 125 16.15 7.33 -5.21
N ALA A 126 15.89 6.42 -4.29
CA ALA A 126 15.54 5.04 -4.66
C ALA A 126 14.22 5.01 -5.46
N CYS A 127 13.21 5.79 -5.06
CA CYS A 127 11.94 5.91 -5.80
C CYS A 127 12.14 6.46 -7.22
N GLN A 128 12.95 7.52 -7.39
CA GLN A 128 13.27 8.05 -8.72
C GLN A 128 13.95 7.00 -9.62
N ARG A 129 14.93 6.27 -9.08
CA ARG A 129 15.61 5.20 -9.84
C ARG A 129 14.66 4.08 -10.27
N LEU A 130 13.68 3.73 -9.44
CA LEU A 130 12.66 2.75 -9.82
C LEU A 130 11.79 3.24 -10.99
N VAL A 131 11.44 4.52 -11.00
CA VAL A 131 10.71 5.13 -12.14
C VAL A 131 11.59 5.16 -13.40
N GLU A 132 12.87 5.52 -13.30
CA GLU A 132 13.83 5.48 -14.41
C GLU A 132 14.01 4.06 -14.99
N ILE A 133 13.92 3.03 -14.16
CA ILE A 133 13.92 1.62 -14.57
C ILE A 133 12.66 1.26 -15.37
N GLY A 134 11.55 1.99 -15.19
CA GLY A 134 10.28 1.75 -15.88
C GLY A 134 9.17 1.18 -14.96
N CYS A 135 9.32 1.26 -13.64
CA CYS A 135 8.24 0.89 -12.73
C CYS A 135 7.07 1.88 -12.86
N PRO A 136 5.85 1.42 -13.13
CA PRO A 136 4.70 2.30 -13.35
C PRO A 136 4.09 2.86 -12.06
N ALA A 137 4.60 2.48 -10.91
CA ALA A 137 4.24 3.00 -9.59
C ALA A 137 5.41 2.76 -8.62
N VAL A 138 5.44 3.48 -7.50
CA VAL A 138 6.35 3.23 -6.38
C VAL A 138 5.58 3.04 -5.09
N MET A 139 6.09 2.15 -4.22
CA MET A 139 5.41 1.78 -2.98
C MET A 139 6.33 2.02 -1.76
N PRO A 140 6.59 3.30 -1.42
CA PRO A 140 7.40 3.63 -0.25
C PRO A 140 6.70 3.20 1.05
N LEU A 141 7.48 2.66 2.01
CA LEU A 141 6.94 2.31 3.31
C LEU A 141 6.57 3.55 4.15
N GLY A 142 5.46 3.48 4.88
CA GLY A 142 5.15 4.43 5.94
C GLY A 142 5.91 4.13 7.23
N ALA A 143 5.99 2.84 7.58
CA ALA A 143 6.72 2.26 8.70
C ALA A 143 6.93 0.75 8.44
N PRO A 144 7.71 0.03 9.25
CA PRO A 144 7.93 -1.40 9.08
C PRO A 144 6.64 -2.21 8.95
N ILE A 145 6.67 -3.25 8.12
CA ILE A 145 5.52 -4.14 7.89
C ILE A 145 4.96 -4.65 9.22
N GLY A 146 3.66 -4.48 9.43
CA GLY A 146 2.96 -4.97 10.61
C GLY A 146 3.21 -4.20 11.90
N SER A 147 3.94 -3.07 11.86
CA SER A 147 4.24 -2.26 13.03
C SER A 147 3.05 -1.38 13.49
N GLY A 148 2.18 -0.95 12.57
CA GLY A 148 1.08 -0.05 12.88
C GLY A 148 1.50 1.34 13.36
N LEU A 149 2.75 1.76 13.06
CA LEU A 149 3.32 3.03 13.53
C LEU A 149 2.89 4.25 12.70
N GLY A 150 2.13 4.04 11.62
CA GLY A 150 1.69 5.11 10.72
C GLY A 150 2.82 5.65 9.84
N ILE A 151 2.68 6.89 9.39
CA ILE A 151 3.66 7.54 8.51
C ILE A 151 4.77 8.17 9.37
N GLN A 152 5.93 7.54 9.40
CA GLN A 152 7.05 7.98 10.25
C GLN A 152 7.81 9.18 9.68
N ASN A 153 7.90 9.26 8.34
CA ASN A 153 8.60 10.35 7.67
C ASN A 153 7.74 11.03 6.61
N PRO A 154 6.79 11.87 7.03
CA PRO A 154 5.90 12.56 6.09
C PRO A 154 6.63 13.53 5.14
N ALA A 155 7.83 13.98 5.50
CA ALA A 155 8.63 14.85 4.64
C ALA A 155 9.11 14.09 3.40
N ASN A 156 9.68 12.90 3.57
CA ASN A 156 10.13 12.07 2.44
C ASN A 156 8.97 11.66 1.53
N ILE A 157 7.83 11.27 2.09
CA ILE A 157 6.65 10.89 1.29
C ILE A 157 6.20 12.07 0.40
N ARG A 158 6.20 13.30 0.92
CA ARG A 158 5.89 14.50 0.11
C ARG A 158 6.93 14.74 -0.97
N ILE A 159 8.22 14.63 -0.64
CA ILE A 159 9.30 14.78 -1.61
C ILE A 159 9.16 13.75 -2.72
N ILE A 160 8.93 12.48 -2.39
CA ILE A 160 8.69 11.42 -3.38
C ILE A 160 7.53 11.81 -4.29
N ARG A 161 6.39 12.23 -3.71
CA ARG A 161 5.20 12.62 -4.46
C ARG A 161 5.45 13.79 -5.43
N GLU A 162 6.37 14.70 -5.10
CA GLU A 162 6.76 15.83 -5.95
C GLU A 162 7.77 15.45 -7.04
N LEU A 163 8.61 14.45 -6.78
CA LEU A 163 9.73 14.06 -7.66
C LEU A 163 9.36 13.04 -8.73
N VAL A 164 8.28 12.28 -8.53
CA VAL A 164 7.91 11.21 -9.47
C VAL A 164 6.56 11.49 -10.12
N ASP A 165 6.46 11.19 -11.42
CA ASP A 165 5.24 11.37 -12.23
C ASP A 165 4.36 10.13 -12.27
N VAL A 166 4.72 9.07 -11.53
CA VAL A 166 3.95 7.83 -11.40
C VAL A 166 3.17 7.80 -10.09
N PRO A 167 2.14 6.97 -9.97
CA PRO A 167 1.42 6.77 -8.72
C PRO A 167 2.33 6.41 -7.55
N VAL A 168 2.13 7.10 -6.42
CA VAL A 168 2.79 6.81 -5.14
C VAL A 168 1.78 6.15 -4.20
N ILE A 169 2.07 4.94 -3.78
CA ILE A 169 1.22 4.12 -2.92
C ILE A 169 1.96 3.88 -1.61
N VAL A 170 1.50 4.45 -0.50
CA VAL A 170 2.12 4.13 0.80
C VAL A 170 1.82 2.69 1.16
N ASP A 171 2.88 1.92 1.39
CA ASP A 171 2.80 0.49 1.68
C ASP A 171 3.45 0.19 3.03
N ALA A 172 2.77 -0.60 3.84
CA ALA A 172 3.18 -0.99 5.18
C ALA A 172 3.13 0.12 6.25
N GLY A 173 3.10 -0.30 7.51
CA GLY A 173 3.08 0.58 8.67
C GLY A 173 1.75 1.24 8.99
N VAL A 174 0.80 1.24 8.07
CA VAL A 174 -0.55 1.78 8.28
C VAL A 174 -1.29 0.89 9.29
N GLY A 175 -1.63 1.46 10.44
CA GLY A 175 -2.25 0.72 11.54
C GLY A 175 -3.73 1.01 11.75
N THR A 176 -4.21 2.17 11.28
CA THR A 176 -5.60 2.60 11.50
C THR A 176 -6.06 3.60 10.43
N ALA A 177 -7.34 3.95 10.46
CA ALA A 177 -7.99 4.86 9.53
C ALA A 177 -7.33 6.26 9.49
N SER A 178 -6.88 6.81 10.62
CA SER A 178 -6.20 8.12 10.63
C SER A 178 -4.90 8.13 9.83
N ASP A 179 -4.14 7.02 9.84
CA ASP A 179 -2.90 6.93 9.05
C ASP A 179 -3.21 6.97 7.55
N VAL A 180 -4.32 6.33 7.13
CA VAL A 180 -4.82 6.37 5.76
C VAL A 180 -5.21 7.79 5.35
N ALA A 181 -5.97 8.49 6.19
CA ALA A 181 -6.36 9.88 5.93
C ALA A 181 -5.13 10.79 5.79
N ILE A 182 -4.16 10.66 6.71
CA ILE A 182 -2.90 11.42 6.67
C ILE A 182 -2.13 11.16 5.36
N ALA A 183 -2.01 9.90 4.95
CA ALA A 183 -1.34 9.54 3.69
C ALA A 183 -2.02 10.22 2.49
N LEU A 184 -3.34 10.11 2.38
CA LEU A 184 -4.10 10.68 1.26
C LEU A 184 -4.14 12.22 1.29
N GLU A 185 -4.12 12.85 2.48
CA GLU A 185 -3.98 14.31 2.64
C GLU A 185 -2.61 14.83 2.15
N MET A 186 -1.56 14.01 2.16
CA MET A 186 -0.27 14.33 1.58
C MET A 186 -0.26 14.27 0.04
N GLY A 187 -1.34 13.78 -0.57
CA GLY A 187 -1.50 13.70 -2.01
C GLY A 187 -1.01 12.42 -2.65
N VAL A 188 -0.68 11.38 -1.86
CA VAL A 188 -0.38 10.06 -2.43
C VAL A 188 -1.60 9.48 -3.14
N ASP A 189 -1.37 8.56 -4.06
CA ASP A 189 -2.42 8.03 -4.92
C ASP A 189 -3.21 6.89 -4.30
N GLY A 190 -2.60 6.20 -3.36
CA GLY A 190 -3.24 5.10 -2.64
C GLY A 190 -2.46 4.65 -1.40
N VAL A 191 -3.05 3.69 -0.70
CA VAL A 191 -2.44 2.98 0.41
C VAL A 191 -2.61 1.48 0.23
N LEU A 192 -1.60 0.71 0.59
CA LEU A 192 -1.70 -0.73 0.73
C LEU A 192 -1.48 -1.12 2.19
N LEU A 193 -2.40 -1.89 2.72
CA LEU A 193 -2.31 -2.40 4.09
C LEU A 193 -2.91 -3.81 4.18
N ASN A 194 -2.50 -4.54 5.20
CA ASN A 194 -3.10 -5.85 5.52
C ASN A 194 -3.31 -5.95 7.03
N THR A 195 -2.23 -5.98 7.82
CA THR A 195 -2.27 -6.22 9.26
C THR A 195 -3.13 -5.18 10.00
N GLY A 196 -3.13 -3.91 9.57
CA GLY A 196 -3.95 -2.85 10.16
C GLY A 196 -5.45 -3.15 10.11
N VAL A 197 -5.90 -3.91 9.10
CA VAL A 197 -7.30 -4.39 9.02
C VAL A 197 -7.42 -5.77 9.62
N ALA A 198 -6.65 -6.75 9.15
CA ALA A 198 -6.83 -8.16 9.51
C ALA A 198 -6.59 -8.47 11.00
N ALA A 199 -5.73 -7.69 11.68
CA ALA A 199 -5.45 -7.84 13.11
C ALA A 199 -6.27 -6.90 14.00
N ALA A 200 -7.17 -6.09 13.44
CA ALA A 200 -8.11 -5.31 14.25
C ALA A 200 -9.05 -6.24 15.02
N GLN A 201 -9.59 -5.77 16.15
CA GLN A 201 -10.59 -6.53 16.91
C GLN A 201 -11.85 -6.80 16.07
N ASP A 202 -12.21 -5.89 15.18
CA ASP A 202 -13.29 -6.03 14.20
C ASP A 202 -12.75 -5.61 12.82
N PRO A 203 -12.25 -6.56 12.02
CA PRO A 203 -11.66 -6.26 10.70
C PRO A 203 -12.65 -5.62 9.73
N VAL A 204 -13.93 -5.97 9.77
CA VAL A 204 -14.95 -5.43 8.88
C VAL A 204 -15.21 -3.95 9.16
N LYS A 205 -15.33 -3.59 10.44
CA LYS A 205 -15.44 -2.18 10.83
C LYS A 205 -14.19 -1.39 10.51
N MET A 206 -13.00 -1.97 10.71
CA MET A 206 -11.74 -1.30 10.35
C MET A 206 -11.63 -1.11 8.84
N ALA A 207 -12.02 -2.08 8.03
CA ALA A 207 -12.05 -1.96 6.57
C ALA A 207 -12.99 -0.84 6.11
N THR A 208 -14.17 -0.73 6.72
CA THR A 208 -15.12 0.37 6.48
C THR A 208 -14.51 1.72 6.86
N ALA A 209 -13.87 1.81 8.02
CA ALA A 209 -13.22 3.04 8.48
C ALA A 209 -12.07 3.47 7.56
N VAL A 210 -11.26 2.53 7.09
CA VAL A 210 -10.17 2.76 6.13
C VAL A 210 -10.71 3.30 4.80
N ARG A 211 -11.80 2.77 4.29
CA ARG A 211 -12.48 3.28 3.09
C ARG A 211 -12.87 4.75 3.24
N HIS A 212 -13.58 5.08 4.32
CA HIS A 212 -14.00 6.46 4.59
C HIS A 212 -12.81 7.39 4.81
N ALA A 213 -11.77 6.93 5.47
CA ALA A 213 -10.54 7.69 5.66
C ALA A 213 -9.83 8.01 4.33
N ALA A 214 -9.80 7.05 3.41
CA ALA A 214 -9.23 7.25 2.08
C ALA A 214 -10.03 8.30 1.29
N GLU A 215 -11.34 8.24 1.32
CA GLU A 215 -12.22 9.21 0.69
C GLU A 215 -12.02 10.61 1.31
N ALA A 216 -12.07 10.72 2.63
CA ALA A 216 -11.90 11.98 3.36
C ALA A 216 -10.52 12.60 3.12
N GLY A 217 -9.45 11.83 3.25
CA GLY A 217 -8.08 12.32 3.02
C GLY A 217 -7.87 12.82 1.59
N ARG A 218 -8.39 12.09 0.60
CA ARG A 218 -8.31 12.54 -0.80
C ARG A 218 -9.11 13.80 -1.07
N LEU A 219 -10.32 13.90 -0.54
CA LEU A 219 -11.13 15.12 -0.66
C LEU A 219 -10.46 16.32 0.01
N SER A 220 -9.87 16.13 1.20
CA SER A 220 -9.10 17.16 1.89
C SER A 220 -7.92 17.67 1.07
N PHE A 221 -7.18 16.74 0.43
CA PHE A 221 -6.08 17.09 -0.48
C PHE A 221 -6.57 17.92 -1.67
N LEU A 222 -7.65 17.48 -2.33
CA LEU A 222 -8.20 18.17 -3.52
C LEU A 222 -8.82 19.52 -3.17
N ALA A 223 -9.43 19.66 -2.01
CA ALA A 223 -9.99 20.93 -1.53
C ALA A 223 -8.91 21.97 -1.21
N GLY A 224 -7.70 21.53 -0.92
CA GLY A 224 -6.62 22.39 -0.48
C GLY A 224 -6.78 22.80 0.99
N ARG A 225 -5.71 22.63 1.75
CA ARG A 225 -5.69 22.97 3.15
C ARG A 225 -5.50 24.46 3.36
N MET A 226 -6.24 25.07 4.31
CA MET A 226 -5.94 26.44 4.75
C MET A 226 -4.50 26.57 5.28
N PRO A 227 -3.80 27.69 5.06
CA PRO A 227 -2.46 27.92 5.60
C PRO A 227 -2.42 27.79 7.14
N ARG A 228 -1.37 27.12 7.64
CA ARG A 228 -1.09 27.11 9.07
C ARG A 228 -0.61 28.50 9.49
N LYS A 229 -1.15 29.03 10.60
CA LYS A 229 -0.79 30.32 11.16
C LYS A 229 -0.30 30.13 12.58
N LEU A 230 0.72 30.90 12.97
CA LEU A 230 1.22 30.90 14.33
C LEU A 230 0.22 31.58 15.29
N TYR A 231 -0.42 32.66 14.80
CA TYR A 231 -1.37 33.43 15.60
C TYR A 231 -2.80 33.19 15.14
N ALA A 232 -3.72 33.34 16.08
CA ALA A 232 -5.15 33.20 15.83
C ALA A 232 -5.65 34.28 14.84
N THR A 233 -6.66 33.89 14.07
CA THR A 233 -7.45 34.81 13.24
C THR A 233 -8.91 34.61 13.62
N ALA A 234 -9.63 35.68 13.94
CA ALA A 234 -11.05 35.57 14.27
C ALA A 234 -11.82 34.93 13.11
N SER A 235 -12.69 33.99 13.42
CA SER A 235 -13.56 33.31 12.44
C SER A 235 -14.83 34.11 12.11
N SER A 236 -15.22 35.00 13.01
CA SER A 236 -16.37 35.91 12.80
C SER A 236 -15.88 37.32 12.44
N PRO A 237 -16.58 38.02 11.54
CA PRO A 237 -16.28 39.44 11.27
C PRO A 237 -16.36 40.25 12.58
N LEU A 238 -15.39 41.16 12.77
CA LEU A 238 -15.37 42.09 13.90
C LEU A 238 -16.14 43.36 13.60
N ASP A 239 -16.53 43.59 12.34
CA ASP A 239 -17.31 44.72 11.90
C ASP A 239 -18.76 44.60 12.40
N GLY A 240 -19.29 45.68 12.98
CA GLY A 240 -20.67 45.71 13.50
C GLY A 240 -20.85 45.16 14.93
N LEU A 241 -19.76 44.98 15.67
CA LEU A 241 -19.88 44.72 17.12
C LEU A 241 -20.46 45.93 17.82
N ILE A 242 -21.52 45.72 18.61
CA ILE A 242 -22.05 46.77 19.49
C ILE A 242 -20.97 47.05 20.54
N SER A 243 -20.30 48.20 20.41
CA SER A 243 -19.37 48.66 21.44
C SER A 243 -20.16 48.93 22.71
N LYS A 244 -19.75 48.32 23.84
CA LYS A 244 -20.25 48.67 25.16
C LYS A 244 -19.79 50.04 25.56
#